data_a3114422592996a4cae1e948760eb571
#
_entry.id   a3114422592996a4cae1e948760eb571
#
_cell.length_a   1.000
_cell.length_b   1.000
_cell.length_c   1.000
_cell.angle_alpha   90.00
_cell.angle_beta   90.00
_cell.angle_gamma   90.00
#
_symmetry.space_group_name_H-M   'P 1'
#
loop_
_entity.id
_entity.type
_entity.pdbx_description
1 polymer ?
#
loop_
_entity_poly.entity_id
_entity_poly.type
_entity_poly.pdbx_seq_one_letter_code
_entity_poly.pdbx_strand_id
1 'polypeptide(L)'
;MAHPAARPRRRLVRTGNGDLAAELARTRVLVAVFFALDGFLFANWVVRVPEVKAHVGASAGSLGLALLAISAGAVITMMITGRLCTRFGSRPVTVTAATLMSLAITLPAQATSVAALAAALLVFGAGFGGLDVAMNSCAVVIVRRLGRPVMPSFHAAFSLGGLSGALVGGVVASVLSPAWHLAAAGLFGLIVTAVAGSLLLRGGAGIDAAHAGRIGGGTPGDGAAATALRRPRSDRVKLLVVVFGIIALCSAYGEGALADWGALHLRVDLRTSGGLAAAGYASFSGAMVIGRLSGRWMLDRAGRTFVLAAGALTAAAGMLVAALVPLLPIAIVGFVLVGLGLANLFPAAIGEAGALTGPGGVAASSTIGYTGFLAGPPTIGFLAERTGLPAALTTVSLLAAVAALVAVFARRAEARWAAA
;
A
#
# COMPACT_ATOMS: atom_id res chain seq x y z
N MET A 1 -2.53 -70.87 10.95
CA MET A 1 -1.88 -70.14 9.85
C MET A 1 -2.70 -68.89 9.55
N ALA A 2 -2.25 -67.72 10.02
CA ALA A 2 -2.93 -66.46 9.83
C ALA A 2 -2.12 -65.65 8.82
N HIS A 3 -2.75 -65.24 7.70
CA HIS A 3 -2.21 -64.41 6.67
C HIS A 3 -2.10 -62.95 7.15
N PRO A 4 -0.97 -62.23 7.00
CA PRO A 4 -0.86 -60.84 7.33
C PRO A 4 -1.45 -59.96 6.21
N ALA A 5 -2.44 -59.12 6.57
CA ALA A 5 -3.06 -58.16 5.70
C ALA A 5 -2.03 -57.10 5.22
N ALA A 6 -1.94 -56.92 3.92
CA ALA A 6 -1.10 -55.92 3.27
C ALA A 6 -1.60 -54.53 3.55
N ARG A 7 -0.80 -53.69 4.22
CA ARG A 7 -1.06 -52.23 4.38
C ARG A 7 -0.95 -51.54 3.02
N PRO A 8 -1.89 -50.62 2.68
CA PRO A 8 -1.81 -49.85 1.44
C PRO A 8 -0.59 -48.92 1.50
N ARG A 9 0.35 -49.08 0.59
CA ARG A 9 1.47 -48.17 0.36
C ARG A 9 0.89 -46.82 -0.10
N ARG A 10 0.91 -45.78 0.78
CA ARG A 10 0.73 -44.38 0.38
C ARG A 10 1.84 -44.07 -0.65
N ARG A 11 1.46 -43.89 -1.92
CA ARG A 11 2.31 -43.30 -2.96
C ARG A 11 2.66 -41.87 -2.52
N LEU A 12 3.84 -41.67 -1.95
CA LEU A 12 4.49 -40.38 -1.88
C LEU A 12 4.78 -39.96 -3.33
N VAL A 13 3.93 -39.06 -3.87
CA VAL A 13 4.20 -38.38 -5.13
C VAL A 13 5.46 -37.53 -4.89
N ARG A 14 6.62 -37.99 -5.36
CA ARG A 14 7.83 -37.16 -5.50
C ARG A 14 7.53 -36.12 -6.57
N THR A 15 6.94 -34.99 -6.19
CA THR A 15 6.93 -33.79 -7.04
C THR A 15 8.40 -33.39 -7.22
N GLY A 16 8.90 -33.45 -8.46
CA GLY A 16 10.28 -33.10 -8.77
C GLY A 16 10.54 -31.62 -8.43
N ASN A 17 11.79 -31.27 -8.10
CA ASN A 17 12.20 -29.88 -7.78
C ASN A 17 11.80 -28.87 -8.89
N GLY A 18 11.66 -29.34 -10.15
CA GLY A 18 11.18 -28.54 -11.28
C GLY A 18 9.72 -28.13 -11.18
N ASP A 19 8.83 -29.03 -10.73
CA ASP A 19 7.39 -28.76 -10.60
C ASP A 19 7.11 -27.74 -9.50
N LEU A 20 7.87 -27.81 -8.39
CA LEU A 20 7.75 -26.85 -7.29
C LEU A 20 8.23 -25.46 -7.70
N ALA A 21 9.32 -25.37 -8.45
CA ALA A 21 9.83 -24.08 -8.95
C ALA A 21 8.84 -23.42 -9.92
N ALA A 22 8.25 -24.20 -10.84
CA ALA A 22 7.22 -23.71 -11.76
C ALA A 22 5.96 -23.27 -11.02
N GLU A 23 5.51 -24.00 -10.00
CA GLU A 23 4.36 -23.65 -9.17
C GLU A 23 4.60 -22.35 -8.39
N LEU A 24 5.79 -22.17 -7.80
CA LEU A 24 6.18 -20.94 -7.11
C LEU A 24 6.25 -19.75 -8.07
N ALA A 25 6.81 -19.92 -9.27
CA ALA A 25 6.85 -18.87 -10.29
C ALA A 25 5.45 -18.45 -10.71
N ARG A 26 4.56 -19.42 -10.98
CA ARG A 26 3.15 -19.17 -11.32
C ARG A 26 2.42 -18.44 -10.18
N THR A 27 2.55 -18.91 -8.95
CA THR A 27 1.91 -18.30 -7.78
C THR A 27 2.40 -16.87 -7.57
N ARG A 28 3.69 -16.59 -7.77
CA ARG A 28 4.27 -15.25 -7.71
C ARG A 28 3.63 -14.32 -8.74
N VAL A 29 3.44 -14.76 -9.97
CA VAL A 29 2.77 -13.95 -11.01
C VAL A 29 1.32 -13.67 -10.62
N LEU A 30 0.57 -14.69 -10.17
CA LEU A 30 -0.84 -14.53 -9.78
C LEU A 30 -0.99 -13.56 -8.59
N VAL A 31 -0.11 -13.64 -7.60
CA VAL A 31 -0.13 -12.68 -6.47
C VAL A 31 0.23 -11.27 -6.96
N ALA A 32 1.21 -11.12 -7.87
CA ALA A 32 1.53 -9.82 -8.47
C ALA A 32 0.35 -9.23 -9.25
N VAL A 33 -0.47 -10.06 -9.90
CA VAL A 33 -1.71 -9.61 -10.56
C VAL A 33 -2.70 -9.02 -9.55
N PHE A 34 -2.84 -9.59 -8.34
CA PHE A 34 -3.71 -9.01 -7.30
C PHE A 34 -3.16 -7.69 -6.77
N PHE A 35 -1.84 -7.55 -6.62
CA PHE A 35 -1.24 -6.25 -6.30
C PHE A 35 -1.50 -5.20 -7.39
N ALA A 36 -1.36 -5.57 -8.66
CA ALA A 36 -1.65 -4.67 -9.77
C ALA A 36 -3.14 -4.32 -9.84
N LEU A 37 -4.03 -5.28 -9.59
CA LEU A 37 -5.48 -5.06 -9.56
C LEU A 37 -5.86 -4.08 -8.44
N ASP A 38 -5.29 -4.23 -7.25
CA ASP A 38 -5.53 -3.36 -6.12
C ASP A 38 -5.19 -1.90 -6.44
N GLY A 39 -3.98 -1.66 -6.95
CA GLY A 39 -3.56 -0.34 -7.40
C GLY A 39 -4.42 0.21 -8.55
N PHE A 40 -4.80 -0.64 -9.50
CA PHE A 40 -5.66 -0.25 -10.63
C PHE A 40 -7.03 0.22 -10.17
N LEU A 41 -7.71 -0.54 -9.32
CA LEU A 41 -9.04 -0.19 -8.81
C LEU A 41 -8.96 1.09 -7.95
N PHE A 42 -7.96 1.19 -7.07
CA PHE A 42 -7.77 2.38 -6.25
C PHE A 42 -7.57 3.64 -7.11
N ALA A 43 -6.72 3.58 -8.14
CA ALA A 43 -6.46 4.72 -9.02
C ALA A 43 -7.70 5.13 -9.86
N ASN A 44 -8.55 4.18 -10.28
CA ASN A 44 -9.81 4.50 -10.95
C ASN A 44 -10.79 5.24 -10.03
N TRP A 45 -10.80 4.93 -8.72
CA TRP A 45 -11.52 5.73 -7.73
C TRP A 45 -10.93 7.14 -7.63
N VAL A 46 -9.61 7.27 -7.44
CA VAL A 46 -8.90 8.55 -7.30
C VAL A 46 -9.23 9.53 -8.42
N VAL A 47 -9.25 9.05 -9.66
CA VAL A 47 -9.58 9.86 -10.86
C VAL A 47 -10.99 10.47 -10.76
N ARG A 48 -11.92 9.81 -10.06
CA ARG A 48 -13.33 10.24 -9.96
C ARG A 48 -13.66 11.05 -8.71
N VAL A 49 -12.73 11.25 -7.81
CA VAL A 49 -12.93 12.05 -6.59
C VAL A 49 -13.50 13.44 -6.90
N PRO A 50 -13.00 14.21 -7.91
CA PRO A 50 -13.51 15.54 -8.17
C PRO A 50 -15.00 15.57 -8.60
N GLU A 51 -15.39 14.64 -9.50
CA GLU A 51 -16.77 14.58 -9.98
C GLU A 51 -17.74 14.08 -8.91
N VAL A 52 -17.34 13.07 -8.14
CA VAL A 52 -18.15 12.55 -7.02
C VAL A 52 -18.31 13.61 -5.93
N LYS A 53 -17.25 14.35 -5.60
CA LYS A 53 -17.33 15.50 -4.69
C LYS A 53 -18.38 16.52 -5.14
N ALA A 54 -18.35 16.90 -6.42
CA ALA A 54 -19.30 17.87 -6.99
C ALA A 54 -20.72 17.31 -6.97
N HIS A 55 -20.90 16.02 -7.30
CA HIS A 55 -22.21 15.36 -7.34
C HIS A 55 -22.89 15.34 -5.96
N VAL A 56 -22.16 15.03 -4.88
CA VAL A 56 -22.71 14.98 -3.52
C VAL A 56 -22.74 16.36 -2.83
N GLY A 57 -22.27 17.42 -3.49
CA GLY A 57 -22.21 18.77 -2.94
C GLY A 57 -21.26 18.89 -1.74
N ALA A 58 -20.19 18.10 -1.66
CA ALA A 58 -19.30 18.08 -0.52
C ALA A 58 -18.39 19.33 -0.48
N SER A 59 -18.25 19.95 0.71
CA SER A 59 -17.15 20.86 0.99
C SER A 59 -15.81 20.11 1.04
N ALA A 60 -14.68 20.79 1.11
CA ALA A 60 -13.38 20.14 1.27
C ALA A 60 -13.29 19.37 2.60
N GLY A 61 -13.78 19.95 3.71
CA GLY A 61 -13.78 19.27 5.00
C GLY A 61 -14.70 18.07 5.06
N SER A 62 -15.93 18.18 4.54
CA SER A 62 -16.86 17.04 4.50
C SER A 62 -16.38 15.93 3.57
N LEU A 63 -15.70 16.26 2.45
CA LEU A 63 -15.00 15.26 1.63
C LEU A 63 -13.88 14.60 2.41
N GLY A 64 -13.04 15.37 3.13
CA GLY A 64 -11.97 14.81 3.96
C GLY A 64 -12.46 13.80 5.00
N LEU A 65 -13.62 14.10 5.63
CA LEU A 65 -14.28 13.15 6.54
C LEU A 65 -14.81 11.90 5.81
N ALA A 66 -15.35 12.06 4.60
CA ALA A 66 -15.80 10.92 3.81
C ALA A 66 -14.60 10.05 3.37
N LEU A 67 -13.48 10.64 2.96
CA LEU A 67 -12.26 9.93 2.59
C LEU A 67 -11.61 9.20 3.78
N LEU A 68 -11.70 9.76 5.00
CA LEU A 68 -11.28 9.07 6.21
C LEU A 68 -11.97 7.70 6.36
N ALA A 69 -13.19 7.54 5.85
CA ALA A 69 -13.90 6.28 5.92
C ALA A 69 -13.21 5.15 5.12
N ILE A 70 -12.46 5.45 4.05
CA ILE A 70 -11.61 4.45 3.35
C ILE A 70 -10.60 3.87 4.33
N SER A 71 -9.84 4.76 4.98
CA SER A 71 -8.80 4.33 5.92
C SER A 71 -9.39 3.62 7.14
N ALA A 72 -10.54 4.07 7.65
CA ALA A 72 -11.24 3.41 8.76
C ALA A 72 -11.70 2.00 8.37
N GLY A 73 -12.32 1.83 7.20
CA GLY A 73 -12.72 0.55 6.66
C GLY A 73 -11.54 -0.40 6.47
N ALA A 74 -10.43 0.13 5.92
CA ALA A 74 -9.20 -0.64 5.73
C ALA A 74 -8.64 -1.12 7.07
N VAL A 75 -8.46 -0.24 8.05
CA VAL A 75 -7.89 -0.60 9.37
C VAL A 75 -8.76 -1.63 10.09
N ILE A 76 -10.08 -1.44 10.11
CA ILE A 76 -11.02 -2.39 10.74
C ILE A 76 -10.85 -3.78 10.11
N THR A 77 -10.80 -3.85 8.78
CA THR A 77 -10.70 -5.12 8.07
C THR A 77 -9.31 -5.73 8.19
N MET A 78 -8.24 -4.95 8.18
CA MET A 78 -6.87 -5.43 8.40
C MET A 78 -6.74 -6.18 9.73
N MET A 79 -7.36 -5.70 10.81
CA MET A 79 -7.33 -6.35 12.12
C MET A 79 -7.98 -7.74 12.11
N ILE A 80 -8.96 -7.97 11.26
CA ILE A 80 -9.71 -9.21 11.15
C ILE A 80 -9.07 -10.16 10.13
N THR A 81 -8.55 -9.61 9.03
CA THR A 81 -8.03 -10.38 7.88
C THR A 81 -6.89 -11.30 8.25
N GLY A 82 -6.01 -10.89 9.18
CA GLY A 82 -4.96 -11.76 9.67
C GLY A 82 -5.50 -13.09 10.27
N ARG A 83 -6.59 -13.01 11.06
CA ARG A 83 -7.27 -14.19 11.62
C ARG A 83 -7.99 -15.00 10.54
N LEU A 84 -8.59 -14.34 9.55
CA LEU A 84 -9.21 -15.02 8.42
C LEU A 84 -8.18 -15.79 7.60
N CYS A 85 -7.00 -15.21 7.34
CA CYS A 85 -5.90 -15.86 6.64
C CYS A 85 -5.37 -17.09 7.38
N THR A 86 -5.30 -17.05 8.72
CA THR A 86 -4.89 -18.21 9.51
C THR A 86 -5.95 -19.32 9.53
N ARG A 87 -7.23 -18.96 9.50
CA ARG A 87 -8.34 -19.92 9.56
C ARG A 87 -8.69 -20.55 8.22
N PHE A 88 -8.72 -19.74 7.16
CA PHE A 88 -9.20 -20.14 5.83
C PHE A 88 -8.09 -20.23 4.78
N GLY A 89 -6.87 -19.80 5.10
CA GLY A 89 -5.77 -19.64 4.15
C GLY A 89 -5.77 -18.28 3.48
N SER A 90 -4.58 -17.76 3.16
CA SER A 90 -4.44 -16.41 2.56
C SER A 90 -4.99 -16.31 1.13
N ARG A 91 -4.98 -17.40 0.35
CA ARG A 91 -5.46 -17.41 -1.05
C ARG A 91 -6.97 -17.19 -1.15
N PRO A 92 -7.85 -17.97 -0.47
CA PRO A 92 -9.29 -17.71 -0.50
C PRO A 92 -9.63 -16.31 0.00
N VAL A 93 -8.95 -15.85 1.06
CA VAL A 93 -9.19 -14.51 1.61
C VAL A 93 -8.79 -13.41 0.61
N THR A 94 -7.68 -13.59 -0.14
CA THR A 94 -7.28 -12.67 -1.22
C THR A 94 -8.38 -12.58 -2.29
N VAL A 95 -8.90 -13.71 -2.76
CA VAL A 95 -9.95 -13.76 -3.78
C VAL A 95 -11.24 -13.10 -3.27
N THR A 96 -11.65 -13.40 -2.03
CA THR A 96 -12.86 -12.80 -1.43
C THR A 96 -12.71 -11.29 -1.25
N ALA A 97 -11.57 -10.81 -0.76
CA ALA A 97 -11.32 -9.38 -0.57
C ALA A 97 -11.25 -8.63 -1.91
N ALA A 98 -10.60 -9.21 -2.94
CA ALA A 98 -10.57 -8.64 -4.28
C ALA A 98 -11.98 -8.57 -4.91
N THR A 99 -12.82 -9.58 -4.69
CA THR A 99 -14.22 -9.55 -5.12
C THR A 99 -14.98 -8.44 -4.40
N LEU A 100 -14.83 -8.32 -3.07
CA LEU A 100 -15.46 -7.25 -2.30
C LEU A 100 -15.03 -5.87 -2.80
N MET A 101 -13.74 -5.64 -3.00
CA MET A 101 -13.22 -4.37 -3.50
C MET A 101 -13.75 -4.04 -4.90
N SER A 102 -13.79 -5.04 -5.79
CA SER A 102 -14.29 -4.89 -7.16
C SER A 102 -15.79 -4.57 -7.22
N LEU A 103 -16.59 -5.07 -6.28
CA LEU A 103 -17.99 -4.71 -6.14
C LEU A 103 -18.15 -3.33 -5.49
N ALA A 104 -17.40 -3.08 -4.44
CA ALA A 104 -17.52 -1.87 -3.63
C ALA A 104 -17.11 -0.60 -4.39
N ILE A 105 -16.20 -0.67 -5.37
CA ILE A 105 -15.78 0.50 -6.17
C ILE A 105 -16.96 1.14 -6.92
N THR A 106 -18.04 0.41 -7.17
CA THR A 106 -19.23 0.93 -7.86
C THR A 106 -20.08 1.85 -6.98
N LEU A 107 -19.98 1.73 -5.66
CA LEU A 107 -20.84 2.41 -4.69
C LEU A 107 -20.63 3.93 -4.60
N PRO A 108 -19.39 4.47 -4.58
CA PRO A 108 -19.15 5.90 -4.39
C PRO A 108 -19.83 6.79 -5.45
N ALA A 109 -19.90 6.32 -6.70
CA ALA A 109 -20.54 7.09 -7.77
C ALA A 109 -22.08 7.10 -7.70
N GLN A 110 -22.68 6.28 -6.85
CA GLN A 110 -24.12 6.21 -6.61
C GLN A 110 -24.54 6.98 -5.37
N ALA A 111 -23.58 7.52 -4.62
CA ALA A 111 -23.86 8.28 -3.40
C ALA A 111 -24.55 9.62 -3.76
N THR A 112 -25.67 9.91 -3.08
CA THR A 112 -26.45 11.15 -3.22
C THR A 112 -26.22 12.14 -2.09
N SER A 113 -25.38 11.77 -1.11
CA SER A 113 -25.03 12.62 0.04
C SER A 113 -23.63 12.26 0.55
N VAL A 114 -23.04 13.17 1.32
CA VAL A 114 -21.73 12.94 1.96
C VAL A 114 -21.76 11.73 2.89
N ALA A 115 -22.85 11.52 3.62
CA ALA A 115 -22.99 10.36 4.51
C ALA A 115 -23.05 9.02 3.72
N ALA A 116 -23.80 9.00 2.61
CA ALA A 116 -23.85 7.85 1.73
C ALA A 116 -22.48 7.60 1.08
N LEU A 117 -21.77 8.65 0.68
CA LEU A 117 -20.40 8.55 0.18
C LEU A 117 -19.46 7.96 1.23
N ALA A 118 -19.50 8.43 2.48
CA ALA A 118 -18.69 7.90 3.56
C ALA A 118 -18.98 6.41 3.81
N ALA A 119 -20.25 6.00 3.82
CA ALA A 119 -20.63 4.59 3.95
C ALA A 119 -20.11 3.74 2.77
N ALA A 120 -20.23 4.23 1.53
CA ALA A 120 -19.70 3.56 0.34
C ALA A 120 -18.17 3.40 0.41
N LEU A 121 -17.47 4.46 0.83
CA LEU A 121 -16.02 4.49 0.98
C LEU A 121 -15.52 3.61 2.13
N LEU A 122 -16.31 3.45 3.21
CA LEU A 122 -16.01 2.50 4.29
C LEU A 122 -15.98 1.06 3.76
N VAL A 123 -16.98 0.69 2.93
CA VAL A 123 -17.06 -0.65 2.32
C VAL A 123 -15.93 -0.85 1.30
N PHE A 124 -15.64 0.16 0.46
CA PHE A 124 -14.52 0.12 -0.47
C PHE A 124 -13.18 -0.03 0.26
N GLY A 125 -12.98 0.75 1.32
CA GLY A 125 -11.81 0.66 2.20
C GLY A 125 -11.67 -0.70 2.89
N ALA A 126 -12.79 -1.32 3.29
CA ALA A 126 -12.78 -2.67 3.86
C ALA A 126 -12.29 -3.72 2.84
N GLY A 127 -12.70 -3.61 1.56
CA GLY A 127 -12.19 -4.44 0.48
C GLY A 127 -10.70 -4.21 0.24
N PHE A 128 -10.27 -2.95 0.16
CA PHE A 128 -8.89 -2.52 -0.02
C PHE A 128 -7.97 -3.08 1.08
N GLY A 129 -8.28 -2.80 2.36
CA GLY A 129 -7.46 -3.25 3.49
C GLY A 129 -7.46 -4.78 3.66
N GLY A 130 -8.59 -5.43 3.38
CA GLY A 130 -8.68 -6.89 3.38
C GLY A 130 -7.79 -7.52 2.30
N LEU A 131 -7.81 -6.96 1.08
CA LEU A 131 -6.98 -7.40 -0.03
C LEU A 131 -5.50 -7.18 0.27
N ASP A 132 -5.14 -5.99 0.77
CA ASP A 132 -3.74 -5.66 1.12
C ASP A 132 -3.14 -6.69 2.09
N VAL A 133 -3.79 -6.97 3.21
CA VAL A 133 -3.29 -7.96 4.18
C VAL A 133 -3.23 -9.36 3.61
N ALA A 134 -4.25 -9.78 2.85
CA ALA A 134 -4.34 -11.16 2.35
C ALA A 134 -3.29 -11.43 1.26
N MET A 135 -3.13 -10.53 0.27
CA MET A 135 -2.12 -10.69 -0.79
C MET A 135 -0.70 -10.56 -0.26
N ASN A 136 -0.45 -9.66 0.72
CA ASN A 136 0.85 -9.57 1.40
C ASN A 136 1.16 -10.86 2.18
N SER A 137 0.17 -11.49 2.82
CA SER A 137 0.34 -12.80 3.47
C SER A 137 0.74 -13.87 2.46
N CYS A 138 0.14 -13.90 1.26
CA CYS A 138 0.58 -14.77 0.16
C CYS A 138 2.03 -14.47 -0.27
N ALA A 139 2.37 -13.18 -0.42
CA ALA A 139 3.71 -12.74 -0.83
C ALA A 139 4.79 -13.16 0.17
N VAL A 140 4.53 -13.06 1.49
CA VAL A 140 5.47 -13.49 2.55
C VAL A 140 5.79 -14.98 2.44
N VAL A 141 4.79 -15.82 2.14
CA VAL A 141 5.02 -17.26 1.92
C VAL A 141 5.95 -17.50 0.74
N ILE A 142 5.75 -16.77 -0.37
CA ILE A 142 6.58 -16.86 -1.57
C ILE A 142 8.02 -16.41 -1.28
N VAL A 143 8.21 -15.26 -0.59
CA VAL A 143 9.52 -14.74 -0.19
C VAL A 143 10.30 -15.78 0.62
N ARG A 144 9.66 -16.39 1.62
CA ARG A 144 10.26 -17.42 2.47
C ARG A 144 10.66 -18.66 1.68
N ARG A 145 9.84 -19.09 0.72
CA ARG A 145 10.12 -20.26 -0.12
C ARG A 145 11.23 -20.05 -1.12
N LEU A 146 11.31 -18.84 -1.70
CA LEU A 146 12.35 -18.47 -2.65
C LEU A 146 13.70 -18.17 -1.99
N GLY A 147 13.71 -17.84 -0.68
CA GLY A 147 14.92 -17.37 0.01
C GLY A 147 15.49 -16.07 -0.57
N ARG A 148 14.67 -15.30 -1.30
CA ARG A 148 15.07 -14.06 -1.99
C ARG A 148 14.11 -12.93 -1.64
N PRO A 149 14.59 -11.68 -1.49
CA PRO A 149 13.78 -10.51 -1.15
C PRO A 149 12.97 -10.02 -2.36
N VAL A 150 11.91 -10.75 -2.75
CA VAL A 150 11.04 -10.40 -3.90
C VAL A 150 9.86 -9.49 -3.53
N MET A 151 9.70 -9.14 -2.26
CA MET A 151 8.60 -8.27 -1.80
C MET A 151 8.52 -6.93 -2.57
N PRO A 152 9.63 -6.22 -2.86
CA PRO A 152 9.56 -4.98 -3.62
C PRO A 152 8.93 -5.14 -5.01
N SER A 153 9.04 -6.32 -5.64
CA SER A 153 8.44 -6.55 -6.95
C SER A 153 6.91 -6.60 -6.92
N PHE A 154 6.31 -7.01 -5.80
CA PHE A 154 4.87 -6.99 -5.62
C PHE A 154 4.36 -5.55 -5.45
N HIS A 155 5.04 -4.74 -4.63
CA HIS A 155 4.69 -3.32 -4.49
C HIS A 155 4.95 -2.50 -5.78
N ALA A 156 5.92 -2.89 -6.59
CA ALA A 156 6.08 -2.34 -7.94
C ALA A 156 4.89 -2.68 -8.85
N ALA A 157 4.35 -3.92 -8.75
CA ALA A 157 3.13 -4.29 -9.47
C ALA A 157 1.92 -3.46 -9.03
N PHE A 158 1.77 -3.18 -7.72
CA PHE A 158 0.76 -2.25 -7.21
C PHE A 158 0.90 -0.85 -7.84
N SER A 159 2.10 -0.29 -7.84
CA SER A 159 2.36 1.04 -8.43
C SER A 159 2.11 1.07 -9.95
N LEU A 160 2.46 -0.03 -10.66
CA LEU A 160 2.13 -0.17 -12.09
C LEU A 160 0.63 -0.26 -12.33
N GLY A 161 -0.08 -0.96 -11.44
CA GLY A 161 -1.54 -0.98 -11.42
C GLY A 161 -2.13 0.41 -11.23
N GLY A 162 -1.63 1.16 -10.25
CA GLY A 162 -2.01 2.55 -10.00
C GLY A 162 -1.76 3.46 -11.21
N LEU A 163 -0.58 3.35 -11.82
CA LEU A 163 -0.25 4.09 -13.02
C LEU A 163 -1.20 3.76 -14.18
N SER A 164 -1.38 2.47 -14.48
CA SER A 164 -2.27 2.03 -15.57
C SER A 164 -3.73 2.40 -15.29
N GLY A 165 -4.19 2.28 -14.05
CA GLY A 165 -5.53 2.70 -13.62
C GLY A 165 -5.76 4.20 -13.79
N ALA A 166 -4.77 5.03 -13.44
CA ALA A 166 -4.86 6.48 -13.64
C ALA A 166 -4.87 6.86 -15.12
N LEU A 167 -4.04 6.24 -15.96
CA LEU A 167 -3.99 6.51 -17.39
C LEU A 167 -5.30 6.06 -18.08
N VAL A 168 -5.72 4.83 -17.88
CA VAL A 168 -6.98 4.31 -18.44
C VAL A 168 -8.16 5.09 -17.88
N GLY A 169 -8.20 5.29 -16.57
CA GLY A 169 -9.25 6.05 -15.89
C GLY A 169 -9.36 7.48 -16.40
N GLY A 170 -8.24 8.14 -16.66
CA GLY A 170 -8.21 9.50 -17.22
C GLY A 170 -8.82 9.59 -18.62
N VAL A 171 -8.52 8.60 -19.50
CA VAL A 171 -9.13 8.51 -20.83
C VAL A 171 -10.63 8.19 -20.71
N VAL A 172 -11.00 7.21 -19.91
CA VAL A 172 -12.40 6.81 -19.72
C VAL A 172 -13.22 7.92 -19.05
N ALA A 173 -12.61 8.73 -18.19
CA ALA A 173 -13.27 9.86 -17.53
C ALA A 173 -13.75 10.94 -18.51
N SER A 174 -13.15 11.05 -19.69
CA SER A 174 -13.57 12.02 -20.70
C SER A 174 -14.83 11.61 -21.47
N VAL A 175 -15.21 10.31 -21.44
CA VAL A 175 -16.28 9.76 -22.27
C VAL A 175 -17.41 9.08 -21.47
N LEU A 176 -17.14 8.61 -20.27
CA LEU A 176 -18.14 7.93 -19.42
C LEU A 176 -18.46 8.74 -18.17
N SER A 177 -19.71 8.64 -17.70
CA SER A 177 -20.09 9.15 -16.39
C SER A 177 -19.36 8.39 -15.28
N PRO A 178 -19.20 8.97 -14.05
CA PRO A 178 -18.58 8.29 -12.92
C PRO A 178 -19.17 6.90 -12.62
N ALA A 179 -20.52 6.76 -12.72
CA ALA A 179 -21.20 5.50 -12.45
C ALA A 179 -20.81 4.41 -13.45
N TRP A 180 -20.83 4.69 -14.75
CA TRP A 180 -20.44 3.72 -15.77
C TRP A 180 -18.95 3.41 -15.75
N HIS A 181 -18.10 4.42 -15.50
CA HIS A 181 -16.66 4.20 -15.38
C HIS A 181 -16.32 3.25 -14.21
N LEU A 182 -16.82 3.56 -13.00
CA LEU A 182 -16.52 2.73 -11.84
C LEU A 182 -17.18 1.34 -11.91
N ALA A 183 -18.35 1.24 -12.59
CA ALA A 183 -18.95 -0.07 -12.90
C ALA A 183 -18.07 -0.88 -13.87
N ALA A 184 -17.52 -0.26 -14.90
CA ALA A 184 -16.61 -0.93 -15.84
C ALA A 184 -15.30 -1.36 -15.14
N ALA A 185 -14.72 -0.51 -14.28
CA ALA A 185 -13.56 -0.85 -13.49
C ALA A 185 -13.85 -2.02 -12.51
N GLY A 186 -15.00 -2.01 -11.86
CA GLY A 186 -15.45 -3.10 -10.99
C GLY A 186 -15.65 -4.41 -11.75
N LEU A 187 -16.29 -4.37 -12.92
CA LEU A 187 -16.46 -5.54 -13.79
C LEU A 187 -15.09 -6.10 -14.25
N PHE A 188 -14.18 -5.24 -14.66
CA PHE A 188 -12.80 -5.64 -14.98
C PHE A 188 -12.14 -6.33 -13.78
N GLY A 189 -12.27 -5.76 -12.58
CA GLY A 189 -11.75 -6.35 -11.35
C GLY A 189 -12.35 -7.72 -11.06
N LEU A 190 -13.66 -7.90 -11.25
CA LEU A 190 -14.32 -9.20 -11.10
C LEU A 190 -13.82 -10.24 -12.11
N ILE A 191 -13.62 -9.86 -13.36
CA ILE A 191 -13.08 -10.75 -14.40
C ILE A 191 -11.66 -11.19 -14.04
N VAL A 192 -10.78 -10.22 -13.70
CA VAL A 192 -9.41 -10.54 -13.28
C VAL A 192 -9.42 -11.44 -12.05
N THR A 193 -10.27 -11.14 -11.06
CA THR A 193 -10.39 -11.94 -9.84
C THR A 193 -10.90 -13.35 -10.13
N ALA A 194 -11.87 -13.51 -11.02
CA ALA A 194 -12.39 -14.82 -11.42
C ALA A 194 -11.31 -15.65 -12.12
N VAL A 195 -10.55 -15.07 -13.05
CA VAL A 195 -9.50 -15.76 -13.79
C VAL A 195 -8.29 -16.04 -12.90
N ALA A 196 -7.65 -14.99 -12.36
CA ALA A 196 -6.46 -15.14 -11.53
C ALA A 196 -6.75 -15.88 -10.22
N GLY A 197 -7.92 -15.63 -9.61
CA GLY A 197 -8.36 -16.28 -8.38
C GLY A 197 -8.62 -17.78 -8.56
N SER A 198 -9.30 -18.18 -9.64
CA SER A 198 -9.49 -19.60 -9.93
C SER A 198 -8.16 -20.35 -10.11
N LEU A 199 -7.19 -19.71 -10.77
CA LEU A 199 -5.85 -20.25 -10.95
C LEU A 199 -5.05 -20.28 -9.66
N LEU A 200 -5.21 -19.27 -8.79
CA LEU A 200 -4.56 -19.19 -7.48
C LEU A 200 -5.10 -20.26 -6.52
N LEU A 201 -6.40 -20.52 -6.55
CA LEU A 201 -7.05 -21.51 -5.69
C LEU A 201 -6.77 -22.97 -6.14
N ARG A 202 -6.61 -23.21 -7.44
CA ARG A 202 -6.28 -24.54 -7.99
C ARG A 202 -4.83 -24.97 -7.75
N GLY A 203 -3.90 -24.01 -7.61
CA GLY A 203 -2.49 -24.25 -7.35
C GLY A 203 -2.23 -24.29 -5.85
N GLY A 204 -1.48 -25.28 -5.34
CA GLY A 204 -0.79 -25.11 -4.08
C GLY A 204 -1.29 -25.83 -2.84
N ALA A 205 -1.95 -26.97 -2.97
CA ALA A 205 -2.10 -27.87 -1.81
C ALA A 205 -0.76 -28.22 -1.14
N GLY A 206 0.37 -28.15 -1.89
CA GLY A 206 1.72 -28.35 -1.36
C GLY A 206 2.33 -27.12 -0.64
N ILE A 207 1.91 -25.90 -1.00
CA ILE A 207 2.46 -24.68 -0.41
C ILE A 207 1.77 -24.38 0.94
N ASP A 208 0.46 -24.63 1.06
CA ASP A 208 -0.32 -24.38 2.28
C ASP A 208 -0.21 -25.50 3.32
N ALA A 209 -0.10 -26.77 2.90
CA ALA A 209 0.00 -27.92 3.81
C ALA A 209 1.29 -27.91 4.67
N ALA A 210 2.38 -27.35 4.17
CA ALA A 210 3.62 -27.20 4.93
C ALA A 210 3.54 -26.07 5.99
N HIS A 211 2.52 -25.20 5.93
CA HIS A 211 2.29 -24.18 6.95
C HIS A 211 1.47 -24.75 8.12
N ALA A 212 0.46 -25.56 7.84
CA ALA A 212 -0.36 -26.22 8.85
C ALA A 212 0.43 -27.25 9.68
N GLY A 213 1.37 -27.96 9.06
CA GLY A 213 2.21 -28.95 9.74
C GLY A 213 3.27 -28.39 10.69
N ARG A 214 3.63 -27.09 10.57
CA ARG A 214 4.59 -26.44 11.46
C ARG A 214 3.95 -25.72 12.65
N ILE A 215 2.65 -25.45 12.61
CA ILE A 215 1.90 -24.88 13.73
C ILE A 215 1.44 -25.96 14.71
N GLY A 216 1.31 -27.23 14.24
CA GLY A 216 0.88 -28.36 15.05
C GLY A 216 1.99 -29.24 15.61
N GLY A 217 3.25 -29.02 15.23
CA GLY A 217 4.38 -29.89 15.55
C GLY A 217 5.51 -29.23 16.34
N GLY A 218 5.20 -28.33 17.24
CA GLY A 218 6.17 -27.80 18.21
C GLY A 218 6.57 -28.90 19.17
N THR A 219 7.75 -29.53 18.97
CA THR A 219 8.39 -30.36 19.98
C THR A 219 8.73 -29.54 21.23
N PRO A 220 8.69 -30.10 22.46
CA PRO A 220 8.89 -29.35 23.71
C PRO A 220 10.29 -28.80 23.92
N GLY A 221 11.08 -28.55 22.86
CA GLY A 221 12.44 -28.01 22.90
C GLY A 221 12.59 -26.54 22.50
N ASP A 222 11.60 -25.94 21.86
CA ASP A 222 11.71 -24.57 21.30
C ASP A 222 11.41 -23.44 22.29
N GLY A 223 11.23 -23.74 23.57
CA GLY A 223 11.06 -22.74 24.64
C GLY A 223 12.28 -21.82 24.83
N ALA A 224 13.46 -22.21 24.38
CA ALA A 224 14.69 -21.41 24.51
C ALA A 224 14.75 -20.24 23.51
N ALA A 225 14.16 -20.38 22.30
CA ALA A 225 14.15 -19.32 21.30
C ALA A 225 13.09 -18.24 21.61
N ALA A 226 11.97 -18.61 22.22
CA ALA A 226 10.93 -17.68 22.65
C ALA A 226 11.37 -16.83 23.88
N THR A 227 12.26 -17.35 24.71
CA THR A 227 12.80 -16.65 25.89
C THR A 227 13.94 -15.70 25.53
N ALA A 228 14.65 -15.91 24.40
CA ALA A 228 15.69 -15.02 23.92
C ALA A 228 15.16 -13.65 23.42
N LEU A 229 13.85 -13.51 23.18
CA LEU A 229 13.21 -12.26 22.71
C LEU A 229 12.83 -11.29 23.84
N ARG A 230 13.10 -11.59 25.10
CA ARG A 230 12.80 -10.73 26.25
C ARG A 230 14.05 -10.10 26.90
N ARG A 231 15.04 -9.69 26.11
CA ARG A 231 15.98 -8.69 26.64
C ARG A 231 15.27 -7.33 26.71
N PRO A 232 15.37 -6.57 27.84
CA PRO A 232 14.84 -5.21 27.90
C PRO A 232 15.50 -4.43 26.76
N ARG A 233 14.68 -4.09 25.74
CA ARG A 233 15.16 -3.30 24.60
C ARG A 233 15.60 -1.95 25.16
N SER A 234 16.84 -1.58 24.95
CA SER A 234 17.35 -0.26 25.31
C SER A 234 16.36 0.80 24.80
N ASP A 235 16.06 1.80 25.60
CA ASP A 235 15.16 2.89 25.23
C ASP A 235 15.64 3.61 23.96
N ARG A 236 16.94 3.55 23.68
CA ARG A 236 17.56 3.99 22.42
C ARG A 236 16.98 3.26 21.18
N VAL A 237 16.80 1.93 21.27
CA VAL A 237 16.24 1.13 20.17
C VAL A 237 14.76 1.42 19.97
N LYS A 238 14.00 1.59 21.06
CA LYS A 238 12.59 2.00 20.96
C LYS A 238 12.47 3.38 20.32
N LEU A 239 13.33 4.33 20.70
CA LEU A 239 13.36 5.66 20.10
C LEU A 239 13.63 5.60 18.60
N LEU A 240 14.59 4.79 18.14
CA LEU A 240 14.86 4.63 16.71
C LEU A 240 13.67 4.04 15.95
N VAL A 241 12.97 3.05 16.52
CA VAL A 241 11.75 2.48 15.90
C VAL A 241 10.67 3.55 15.74
N VAL A 242 10.48 4.41 16.76
CA VAL A 242 9.54 5.54 16.68
C VAL A 242 9.98 6.55 15.63
N VAL A 243 11.26 6.88 15.58
CA VAL A 243 11.86 7.79 14.60
C VAL A 243 11.62 7.31 13.17
N PHE A 244 11.86 6.02 12.89
CA PHE A 244 11.55 5.43 11.59
C PHE A 244 10.03 5.38 11.33
N GLY A 245 9.22 5.14 12.36
CA GLY A 245 7.77 5.24 12.28
C GLY A 245 7.29 6.65 11.85
N ILE A 246 7.91 7.71 12.38
CA ILE A 246 7.61 9.10 12.00
C ILE A 246 7.99 9.36 10.53
N ILE A 247 9.13 8.86 10.05
CA ILE A 247 9.50 8.96 8.63
C ILE A 247 8.46 8.25 7.76
N ALA A 248 8.02 7.06 8.16
CA ALA A 248 6.98 6.32 7.46
C ALA A 248 5.63 7.07 7.47
N LEU A 249 5.25 7.70 8.59
CA LEU A 249 4.05 8.53 8.71
C LEU A 249 4.09 9.70 7.74
N CYS A 250 5.19 10.45 7.69
CA CYS A 250 5.35 11.60 6.79
C CYS A 250 5.24 11.16 5.32
N SER A 251 5.81 10.00 4.95
CA SER A 251 5.70 9.43 3.61
C SER A 251 4.25 9.05 3.29
N ALA A 252 3.59 8.32 4.17
CA ALA A 252 2.22 7.86 4.00
C ALA A 252 1.22 9.02 3.89
N TYR A 253 1.42 10.08 4.70
CA TYR A 253 0.64 11.30 4.59
C TYR A 253 0.76 11.93 3.19
N GLY A 254 1.99 12.06 2.67
CA GLY A 254 2.23 12.63 1.33
C GLY A 254 1.66 11.76 0.21
N GLU A 255 1.81 10.43 0.29
CA GLU A 255 1.22 9.49 -0.68
C GLU A 255 -0.32 9.60 -0.68
N GLY A 256 -0.95 9.62 0.50
CA GLY A 256 -2.39 9.79 0.66
C GLY A 256 -2.87 11.16 0.15
N ALA A 257 -2.14 12.22 0.46
CA ALA A 257 -2.48 13.57 -0.01
C ALA A 257 -2.54 13.65 -1.54
N LEU A 258 -1.58 13.06 -2.25
CA LEU A 258 -1.58 13.04 -3.72
C LEU A 258 -2.71 12.16 -4.28
N ALA A 259 -3.02 11.03 -3.63
CA ALA A 259 -4.10 10.16 -4.02
C ALA A 259 -5.48 10.84 -3.85
N ASP A 260 -5.72 11.48 -2.72
CA ASP A 260 -7.03 12.02 -2.38
C ASP A 260 -7.26 13.44 -2.96
N TRP A 261 -6.23 14.25 -3.02
CA TRP A 261 -6.36 15.69 -3.31
C TRP A 261 -5.63 16.13 -4.58
N GLY A 262 -4.68 15.34 -5.11
CA GLY A 262 -3.87 15.73 -6.27
C GLY A 262 -4.72 15.98 -7.51
N ALA A 263 -5.60 15.06 -7.87
CA ALA A 263 -6.51 15.22 -9.01
C ALA A 263 -7.51 16.37 -8.78
N LEU A 264 -7.99 16.57 -7.55
CA LEU A 264 -8.88 17.65 -7.18
C LEU A 264 -8.20 19.03 -7.33
N HIS A 265 -6.95 19.15 -6.87
CA HIS A 265 -6.14 20.37 -7.04
C HIS A 265 -6.00 20.76 -8.51
N LEU A 266 -5.58 19.80 -9.37
CA LEU A 266 -5.44 20.08 -10.80
C LEU A 266 -6.80 20.44 -11.45
N ARG A 267 -7.89 19.78 -11.02
CA ARG A 267 -9.22 20.00 -11.59
C ARG A 267 -9.83 21.35 -11.20
N VAL A 268 -9.74 21.71 -9.92
CA VAL A 268 -10.42 22.87 -9.33
C VAL A 268 -9.55 24.12 -9.39
N ASP A 269 -8.33 24.05 -8.88
CA ASP A 269 -7.47 25.23 -8.75
C ASP A 269 -6.79 25.59 -10.08
N LEU A 270 -6.37 24.60 -10.86
CA LEU A 270 -5.76 24.81 -12.18
C LEU A 270 -6.78 24.74 -13.35
N ARG A 271 -8.05 24.45 -13.06
CA ARG A 271 -9.17 24.40 -14.02
C ARG A 271 -8.91 23.48 -15.23
N THR A 272 -8.28 22.33 -15.00
CA THR A 272 -7.95 21.37 -16.05
C THR A 272 -9.10 20.43 -16.38
N SER A 273 -9.00 19.71 -17.51
CA SER A 273 -9.93 18.61 -17.82
C SER A 273 -9.71 17.43 -16.88
N GLY A 274 -10.70 16.54 -16.74
CA GLY A 274 -10.58 15.32 -15.91
C GLY A 274 -9.41 14.42 -16.35
N GLY A 275 -9.16 14.29 -17.65
CA GLY A 275 -8.04 13.53 -18.18
C GLY A 275 -6.69 14.10 -17.78
N LEU A 276 -6.53 15.44 -17.81
CA LEU A 276 -5.29 16.10 -17.37
C LEU A 276 -5.10 16.02 -15.86
N ALA A 277 -6.19 16.09 -15.09
CA ALA A 277 -6.13 15.88 -13.64
C ALA A 277 -5.67 14.45 -13.29
N ALA A 278 -6.16 13.45 -14.01
CA ALA A 278 -5.71 12.07 -13.87
C ALA A 278 -4.24 11.87 -14.26
N ALA A 279 -3.74 12.61 -15.26
CA ALA A 279 -2.33 12.59 -15.66
C ALA A 279 -1.40 13.04 -14.52
N GLY A 280 -1.87 13.93 -13.64
CA GLY A 280 -1.13 14.32 -12.42
C GLY A 280 -0.88 13.13 -11.50
N TYR A 281 -1.92 12.35 -11.15
CA TYR A 281 -1.77 11.15 -10.34
C TYR A 281 -0.96 10.06 -11.06
N ALA A 282 -1.14 9.92 -12.38
CA ALA A 282 -0.36 8.99 -13.19
C ALA A 282 1.14 9.34 -13.18
N SER A 283 1.49 10.63 -13.27
CA SER A 283 2.88 11.09 -13.23
C SER A 283 3.53 10.82 -11.87
N PHE A 284 2.81 11.08 -10.78
CA PHE A 284 3.22 10.71 -9.42
C PHE A 284 3.43 9.21 -9.28
N SER A 285 2.44 8.39 -9.68
CA SER A 285 2.52 6.92 -9.58
C SER A 285 3.64 6.34 -10.43
N GLY A 286 3.86 6.86 -11.64
CA GLY A 286 4.97 6.46 -12.49
C GLY A 286 6.34 6.79 -11.87
N ALA A 287 6.46 7.97 -11.27
CA ALA A 287 7.66 8.38 -10.55
C ALA A 287 7.93 7.50 -9.33
N MET A 288 6.88 7.10 -8.61
CA MET A 288 6.98 6.13 -7.50
C MET A 288 7.51 4.77 -7.98
N VAL A 289 7.04 4.26 -9.13
CA VAL A 289 7.56 3.02 -9.73
C VAL A 289 9.05 3.13 -9.98
N ILE A 290 9.49 4.20 -10.67
CA ILE A 290 10.91 4.44 -11.00
C ILE A 290 11.73 4.54 -9.72
N GLY A 291 11.28 5.32 -8.75
CA GLY A 291 11.96 5.51 -7.47
C GLY A 291 12.08 4.21 -6.67
N ARG A 292 11.02 3.38 -6.61
CA ARG A 292 11.04 2.08 -5.92
C ARG A 292 11.95 1.06 -6.60
N LEU A 293 11.95 0.99 -7.92
CA LEU A 293 12.83 0.09 -8.67
C LEU A 293 14.31 0.48 -8.54
N SER A 294 14.62 1.78 -8.49
CA SER A 294 15.99 2.29 -8.31
C SER A 294 16.45 2.30 -6.84
N GLY A 295 15.53 2.07 -5.89
CA GLY A 295 15.77 2.25 -4.45
C GLY A 295 16.95 1.45 -3.91
N ARG A 296 17.08 0.17 -4.31
CA ARG A 296 18.22 -0.66 -3.89
C ARG A 296 19.55 -0.07 -4.37
N TRP A 297 19.64 0.29 -5.64
CA TRP A 297 20.83 0.89 -6.20
C TRP A 297 21.20 2.21 -5.51
N MET A 298 20.20 3.04 -5.19
CA MET A 298 20.40 4.29 -4.47
C MET A 298 20.92 4.05 -3.05
N LEU A 299 20.30 3.10 -2.32
CA LEU A 299 20.72 2.76 -0.96
C LEU A 299 22.14 2.19 -0.92
N ASP A 300 22.50 1.32 -1.87
CA ASP A 300 23.82 0.70 -1.95
C ASP A 300 24.92 1.74 -2.29
N ARG A 301 24.60 2.78 -3.11
CA ARG A 301 25.59 3.80 -3.52
C ARG A 301 25.65 5.03 -2.63
N ALA A 302 24.52 5.56 -2.23
CA ALA A 302 24.43 6.84 -1.50
C ALA A 302 24.22 6.68 0.01
N GLY A 303 23.85 5.47 0.44
CA GLY A 303 23.57 5.16 1.82
C GLY A 303 22.20 5.65 2.29
N ARG A 304 21.70 5.01 3.33
CA ARG A 304 20.35 5.20 3.88
C ARG A 304 20.00 6.65 4.19
N THR A 305 20.85 7.33 4.97
CA THR A 305 20.53 8.69 5.44
C THR A 305 20.41 9.68 4.29
N PHE A 306 21.29 9.57 3.27
CA PHE A 306 21.20 10.43 2.10
C PHE A 306 19.90 10.16 1.34
N VAL A 307 19.55 8.90 1.08
CA VAL A 307 18.33 8.54 0.34
C VAL A 307 17.08 9.04 1.06
N LEU A 308 17.00 8.88 2.40
CA LEU A 308 15.87 9.36 3.18
C LEU A 308 15.80 10.89 3.21
N ALA A 309 16.91 11.58 3.49
CA ALA A 309 16.92 13.03 3.63
C ALA A 309 16.75 13.74 2.28
N ALA A 310 17.52 13.34 1.25
CA ALA A 310 17.42 13.91 -0.09
C ALA A 310 16.05 13.61 -0.72
N GLY A 311 15.55 12.37 -0.59
CA GLY A 311 14.20 12.01 -1.04
C GLY A 311 13.12 12.87 -0.39
N ALA A 312 13.16 13.02 0.94
CA ALA A 312 12.21 13.84 1.66
C ALA A 312 12.28 15.33 1.25
N LEU A 313 13.47 15.89 1.08
CA LEU A 313 13.64 17.28 0.58
C LEU A 313 13.15 17.44 -0.86
N THR A 314 13.40 16.44 -1.71
CA THR A 314 12.87 16.44 -3.09
C THR A 314 11.33 16.44 -3.08
N ALA A 315 10.73 15.62 -2.23
CA ALA A 315 9.26 15.60 -2.07
C ALA A 315 8.73 16.94 -1.53
N ALA A 316 9.42 17.53 -0.52
CA ALA A 316 9.04 18.82 0.03
C ALA A 316 9.06 19.93 -1.03
N ALA A 317 10.16 20.03 -1.78
CA ALA A 317 10.30 21.00 -2.86
C ALA A 317 9.28 20.77 -3.99
N GLY A 318 9.11 19.49 -4.40
CA GLY A 318 8.14 19.12 -5.43
C GLY A 318 6.72 19.52 -5.06
N MET A 319 6.32 19.31 -3.79
CA MET A 319 4.97 19.66 -3.36
C MET A 319 4.76 21.17 -3.22
N LEU A 320 5.76 21.94 -2.74
CA LEU A 320 5.67 23.41 -2.76
C LEU A 320 5.46 23.94 -4.16
N VAL A 321 6.24 23.44 -5.12
CA VAL A 321 6.13 23.86 -6.52
C VAL A 321 4.76 23.46 -7.09
N ALA A 322 4.31 22.21 -6.87
CA ALA A 322 3.03 21.73 -7.37
C ALA A 322 1.84 22.49 -6.79
N ALA A 323 1.88 22.83 -5.50
CA ALA A 323 0.78 23.47 -4.81
C ALA A 323 0.67 24.99 -5.08
N LEU A 324 1.81 25.68 -5.19
CA LEU A 324 1.83 27.13 -5.18
C LEU A 324 2.02 27.76 -6.57
N VAL A 325 2.48 27.00 -7.57
CA VAL A 325 2.67 27.52 -8.94
C VAL A 325 1.47 27.11 -9.80
N PRO A 326 0.61 28.07 -10.23
CA PRO A 326 -0.65 27.76 -10.91
C PRO A 326 -0.44 27.46 -12.41
N LEU A 327 0.54 26.62 -12.74
CA LEU A 327 0.86 26.20 -14.11
C LEU A 327 0.90 24.67 -14.16
N LEU A 328 0.02 24.07 -14.98
CA LEU A 328 -0.13 22.61 -15.09
C LEU A 328 1.19 21.86 -15.34
N PRO A 329 2.06 22.26 -16.30
CA PRO A 329 3.32 21.56 -16.52
C PRO A 329 4.22 21.55 -15.29
N ILE A 330 4.24 22.66 -14.55
CA ILE A 330 5.04 22.81 -13.33
C ILE A 330 4.45 21.96 -12.19
N ALA A 331 3.13 21.94 -12.04
CA ALA A 331 2.46 21.10 -11.07
C ALA A 331 2.74 19.59 -11.32
N ILE A 332 2.71 19.16 -12.59
CA ILE A 332 3.06 17.78 -12.97
C ILE A 332 4.52 17.46 -12.64
N VAL A 333 5.46 18.35 -12.94
CA VAL A 333 6.88 18.20 -12.55
C VAL A 333 6.97 18.08 -11.02
N GLY A 334 6.24 18.92 -10.28
CA GLY A 334 6.17 18.83 -8.83
C GLY A 334 5.67 17.45 -8.34
N PHE A 335 4.60 16.91 -8.95
CA PHE A 335 4.09 15.58 -8.62
C PHE A 335 5.11 14.45 -8.92
N VAL A 336 5.86 14.56 -10.02
CA VAL A 336 6.98 13.65 -10.32
C VAL A 336 8.05 13.73 -9.23
N LEU A 337 8.43 14.93 -8.79
CA LEU A 337 9.41 15.11 -7.72
C LEU A 337 8.90 14.54 -6.38
N VAL A 338 7.61 14.73 -6.05
CA VAL A 338 7.01 14.12 -4.87
C VAL A 338 7.09 12.59 -4.96
N GLY A 339 6.72 12.01 -6.10
CA GLY A 339 6.74 10.57 -6.31
C GLY A 339 8.14 9.97 -6.17
N LEU A 340 9.15 10.55 -6.83
CA LEU A 340 10.56 10.13 -6.71
C LEU A 340 11.05 10.27 -5.27
N GLY A 341 10.69 11.38 -4.62
CA GLY A 341 11.15 11.69 -3.27
C GLY A 341 10.58 10.76 -2.21
N LEU A 342 9.28 10.45 -2.25
CA LEU A 342 8.61 9.59 -1.26
C LEU A 342 8.87 8.10 -1.50
N ALA A 343 9.22 7.69 -2.71
CA ALA A 343 9.24 6.29 -3.15
C ALA A 343 9.95 5.32 -2.19
N ASN A 344 11.05 5.75 -1.59
CA ASN A 344 11.89 4.92 -0.74
C ASN A 344 11.79 5.22 0.75
N LEU A 345 11.07 6.27 1.18
CA LEU A 345 10.99 6.67 2.58
C LEU A 345 10.31 5.60 3.43
N PHE A 346 9.10 5.21 3.05
CA PHE A 346 8.33 4.21 3.78
C PHE A 346 9.03 2.84 3.82
N PRO A 347 9.41 2.23 2.67
CA PRO A 347 10.02 0.89 2.70
C PRO A 347 11.37 0.87 3.42
N ALA A 348 12.21 1.92 3.29
CA ALA A 348 13.47 1.96 4.00
C ALA A 348 13.28 2.14 5.52
N ALA A 349 12.35 3.00 5.95
CA ALA A 349 12.04 3.18 7.37
C ALA A 349 11.54 1.88 8.02
N ILE A 350 10.61 1.18 7.38
CA ILE A 350 10.09 -0.11 7.87
C ILE A 350 11.19 -1.17 7.89
N GLY A 351 12.05 -1.22 6.86
CA GLY A 351 13.19 -2.13 6.80
C GLY A 351 14.16 -1.94 7.95
N GLU A 352 14.51 -0.70 8.29
CA GLU A 352 15.39 -0.35 9.41
C GLU A 352 14.78 -0.71 10.77
N ALA A 353 13.52 -0.37 10.99
CA ALA A 353 12.82 -0.75 12.21
C ALA A 353 12.76 -2.28 12.37
N GLY A 354 12.58 -3.00 11.26
CA GLY A 354 12.62 -4.45 11.21
C GLY A 354 14.02 -5.03 11.52
N ALA A 355 15.08 -4.39 11.02
CA ALA A 355 16.47 -4.78 11.31
C ALA A 355 16.80 -4.61 12.80
N LEU A 356 16.30 -3.54 13.43
CA LEU A 356 16.53 -3.26 14.84
C LEU A 356 15.84 -4.24 15.81
N THR A 357 14.60 -4.63 15.51
CA THR A 357 13.78 -5.35 16.48
C THR A 357 12.93 -6.48 15.89
N GLY A 358 13.22 -6.86 14.65
CA GLY A 358 12.49 -7.93 13.96
C GLY A 358 11.03 -7.55 13.66
N PRO A 359 10.11 -8.54 13.63
CA PRO A 359 8.70 -8.31 13.29
C PRO A 359 7.99 -7.26 14.16
N GLY A 360 8.40 -7.13 15.44
CA GLY A 360 7.84 -6.13 16.34
C GLY A 360 8.21 -4.70 15.96
N GLY A 361 9.39 -4.47 15.36
CA GLY A 361 9.78 -3.17 14.83
C GLY A 361 9.02 -2.82 13.56
N VAL A 362 8.87 -3.79 12.67
CA VAL A 362 8.05 -3.63 11.47
C VAL A 362 6.63 -3.23 11.88
N ALA A 363 5.99 -4.01 12.76
CA ALA A 363 4.63 -3.75 13.20
C ALA A 363 4.47 -2.36 13.84
N ALA A 364 5.38 -1.98 14.76
CA ALA A 364 5.29 -0.70 15.44
C ALA A 364 5.47 0.49 14.47
N SER A 365 6.49 0.44 13.60
CA SER A 365 6.75 1.54 12.67
C SER A 365 5.68 1.61 11.55
N SER A 366 5.14 0.47 11.09
CA SER A 366 4.01 0.47 10.15
C SER A 366 2.75 1.06 10.78
N THR A 367 2.43 0.70 12.04
CA THR A 367 1.27 1.28 12.74
C THR A 367 1.38 2.80 12.82
N ILE A 368 2.56 3.34 13.19
CA ILE A 368 2.79 4.78 13.19
C ILE A 368 2.67 5.33 11.76
N GLY A 369 3.24 4.65 10.76
CA GLY A 369 3.18 5.04 9.36
C GLY A 369 1.75 5.16 8.85
N TYR A 370 0.91 4.17 9.10
CA TYR A 370 -0.49 4.18 8.65
C TYR A 370 -1.34 5.29 9.27
N THR A 371 -0.95 5.86 10.43
CA THR A 371 -1.64 7.05 10.96
C THR A 371 -1.51 8.25 10.02
N GLY A 372 -0.50 8.29 9.14
CA GLY A 372 -0.37 9.31 8.09
C GLY A 372 -1.51 9.25 7.08
N PHE A 373 -1.87 8.07 6.59
CA PHE A 373 -3.03 7.89 5.71
C PHE A 373 -4.36 8.24 6.40
N LEU A 374 -4.49 7.93 7.71
CA LEU A 374 -5.70 8.28 8.47
C LEU A 374 -5.82 9.78 8.69
N ALA A 375 -4.73 10.45 9.05
CA ALA A 375 -4.75 11.86 9.41
C ALA A 375 -4.81 12.78 8.18
N GLY A 376 -4.29 12.33 7.03
CA GLY A 376 -4.16 13.13 5.80
C GLY A 376 -5.47 13.76 5.33
N PRO A 377 -6.47 12.96 4.97
CA PRO A 377 -7.71 13.47 4.38
C PRO A 377 -8.42 14.51 5.23
N PRO A 378 -8.71 14.29 6.53
CA PRO A 378 -9.39 15.28 7.34
C PRO A 378 -8.53 16.53 7.59
N THR A 379 -7.23 16.39 7.84
CA THR A 379 -6.35 17.52 8.07
C THR A 379 -6.30 18.45 6.88
N ILE A 380 -6.07 17.90 5.67
CA ILE A 380 -6.03 18.68 4.42
C ILE A 380 -7.41 19.25 4.13
N GLY A 381 -8.49 18.47 4.30
CA GLY A 381 -9.85 18.91 4.06
C GLY A 381 -10.25 20.12 4.90
N PHE A 382 -10.08 20.07 6.22
CA PHE A 382 -10.40 21.18 7.12
C PHE A 382 -9.51 22.41 6.93
N LEU A 383 -8.23 22.19 6.60
CA LEU A 383 -7.33 23.28 6.31
C LEU A 383 -7.71 23.95 4.99
N ALA A 384 -8.06 23.17 3.97
CA ALA A 384 -8.47 23.64 2.66
C ALA A 384 -9.74 24.52 2.71
N GLU A 385 -10.67 24.26 3.63
CA GLU A 385 -11.84 25.12 3.84
C GLU A 385 -11.48 26.53 4.32
N ARG A 386 -10.38 26.68 5.05
CA ARG A 386 -9.94 27.95 5.64
C ARG A 386 -8.95 28.72 4.79
N THR A 387 -8.04 27.99 4.12
CA THR A 387 -6.87 28.58 3.46
C THR A 387 -6.80 28.27 1.95
N GLY A 388 -7.74 27.46 1.45
CA GLY A 388 -7.70 26.92 0.09
C GLY A 388 -6.84 25.66 0.00
N LEU A 389 -7.14 24.82 -1.01
CA LEU A 389 -6.48 23.52 -1.20
C LEU A 389 -4.97 23.66 -1.50
N PRO A 390 -4.49 24.65 -2.31
CA PRO A 390 -3.05 24.85 -2.52
C PRO A 390 -2.27 25.04 -1.22
N ALA A 391 -2.76 25.89 -0.31
CA ALA A 391 -2.11 26.12 0.97
C ALA A 391 -2.17 24.89 1.87
N ALA A 392 -3.30 24.18 1.91
CA ALA A 392 -3.44 22.92 2.67
C ALA A 392 -2.45 21.84 2.22
N LEU A 393 -2.19 21.72 0.93
CA LEU A 393 -1.24 20.75 0.37
C LEU A 393 0.21 21.04 0.79
N THR A 394 0.57 22.27 1.18
CA THR A 394 1.92 22.57 1.71
C THR A 394 2.23 21.82 3.00
N THR A 395 1.22 21.30 3.70
CA THR A 395 1.43 20.40 4.86
C THR A 395 2.25 19.15 4.50
N VAL A 396 2.13 18.65 3.27
CA VAL A 396 2.98 17.56 2.75
C VAL A 396 4.45 17.99 2.73
N SER A 397 4.72 19.22 2.27
CA SER A 397 6.10 19.76 2.24
C SER A 397 6.66 19.91 3.64
N LEU A 398 5.85 20.38 4.59
CA LEU A 398 6.25 20.49 6.00
C LEU A 398 6.61 19.13 6.59
N LEU A 399 5.74 18.13 6.43
CA LEU A 399 5.99 16.79 6.95
C LEU A 399 7.16 16.09 6.24
N ALA A 400 7.33 16.30 4.94
CA ALA A 400 8.50 15.81 4.23
C ALA A 400 9.80 16.46 4.75
N ALA A 401 9.80 17.77 5.02
CA ALA A 401 10.95 18.44 5.65
C ALA A 401 11.22 17.90 7.06
N VAL A 402 10.18 17.62 7.85
CA VAL A 402 10.32 16.95 9.16
C VAL A 402 10.95 15.57 8.98
N ALA A 403 10.53 14.76 8.00
CA ALA A 403 11.14 13.46 7.72
C ALA A 403 12.63 13.58 7.39
N ALA A 404 13.05 14.60 6.62
CA ALA A 404 14.45 14.85 6.32
C ALA A 404 15.27 15.18 7.57
N LEU A 405 14.76 16.08 8.43
CA LEU A 405 15.40 16.43 9.70
C LEU A 405 15.52 15.22 10.62
N VAL A 406 14.46 14.42 10.74
CA VAL A 406 14.40 13.21 11.57
C VAL A 406 15.41 12.16 11.07
N ALA A 407 15.56 11.99 9.74
CA ALA A 407 16.54 11.07 9.16
C ALA A 407 17.99 11.48 9.51
N VAL A 408 18.31 12.78 9.42
CA VAL A 408 19.63 13.32 9.81
C VAL A 408 19.89 13.19 11.30
N PHE A 409 18.86 13.48 12.12
CA PHE A 409 18.94 13.33 13.58
C PHE A 409 19.20 11.88 13.99
N ALA A 410 18.49 10.92 13.39
CA ALA A 410 18.66 9.49 13.64
C ALA A 410 20.12 9.08 13.43
N ARG A 411 20.73 9.47 12.31
CA ARG A 411 22.15 9.21 12.03
C ARG A 411 23.09 9.79 13.08
N ARG A 412 22.85 11.04 13.50
CA ARG A 412 23.69 11.68 14.52
C ARG A 412 23.57 10.98 15.87
N ALA A 413 22.37 10.55 16.23
CA ALA A 413 22.13 9.80 17.46
C ALA A 413 22.84 8.44 17.42
N GLU A 414 22.72 7.68 16.33
CA GLU A 414 23.41 6.41 16.12
C GLU A 414 24.94 6.57 16.23
N ALA A 415 25.51 7.57 15.57
CA ALA A 415 26.94 7.84 15.61
C ALA A 415 27.45 8.18 17.03
N ARG A 416 26.71 8.99 17.78
CA ARG A 416 27.03 9.31 19.18
C ARG A 416 26.97 8.08 20.09
N TRP A 417 25.99 7.19 19.87
CA TRP A 417 25.84 5.98 20.68
C TRP A 417 26.86 4.90 20.33
N ALA A 418 27.40 4.90 19.11
CA ALA A 418 28.49 4.03 18.73
C ALA A 418 29.85 4.50 19.29
N ALA A 419 29.98 5.80 19.61
CA ALA A 419 31.18 6.39 20.18
C ALA A 419 31.18 6.39 21.74
N ALA A 420 30.07 6.12 22.40
CA ALA A 420 29.88 6.01 23.83
C ALA A 420 29.76 4.55 24.30
#